data_99ca97f5a261615b356d43d98942416e
#
_entry.id   99ca97f5a261615b356d43d98942416e
#
_cell.length_a   1.000
_cell.length_b   1.000
_cell.length_c   1.000
_cell.angle_alpha   90.00
_cell.angle_beta   90.00
_cell.angle_gamma   90.00
#
_symmetry.space_group_name_H-M   'P 1'
#
loop_
_entity.id
_entity.type
_entity.pdbx_description
1 polymer ?
#
loop_
_entity_poly.entity_id
_entity_poly.type
_entity_poly.pdbx_seq_one_letter_code
_entity_poly.pdbx_strand_id
1 'polypeptide(L)'
;MSVSKLANGKWQAQVFPNGRDGRRIRRQFSTKGEALAFERHVKAQAQDKPWLGEKTDKRRVRDLVTAWYNAHGVTLADGEKRKGAMEFACLAMGDPLATEFNAKLFSTYREQRLSGKITRSDRVKAVTPRTVNLELAYFRAMFNELKRLDDWTAPNPLENVREFKIAEIELAWLTVDEAARLLEECEKSKAEDLTMIVKICLATGARWGEAESLTGKQISPGKITFIKTKGKKNRAVPISDELYELLPKVRTSKPLFTGCYSAFRSAVKRAGIELPDGQLSHVLRHTFASHFMMGGGNILVLQRILGHTDIKVTMRYAHFAPDHLSEAVQLNPLNLISGSKMAAQRSTMQYFSTIYEMLGV
;
A
#
# COMPACT_ATOMS: atom_id res chain seq x y z
N MET A 1 13.45 -56.36 -29.84
CA MET A 1 14.14 -55.05 -29.90
C MET A 1 13.17 -54.09 -30.58
N SER A 2 13.02 -52.91 -30.04
CA SER A 2 12.09 -51.87 -30.55
C SER A 2 12.66 -51.07 -31.73
N VAL A 3 13.99 -51.09 -31.91
CA VAL A 3 14.69 -50.44 -33.04
C VAL A 3 15.57 -51.45 -33.75
N SER A 4 15.41 -51.58 -35.07
CA SER A 4 16.17 -52.53 -35.93
C SER A 4 16.63 -51.84 -37.22
N LYS A 5 17.76 -52.30 -37.78
CA LYS A 5 18.26 -51.82 -39.07
C LYS A 5 17.62 -52.63 -40.15
N LEU A 6 17.11 -52.00 -41.22
CA LEU A 6 16.48 -52.57 -42.33
C LEU A 6 17.52 -52.87 -43.44
N ALA A 7 17.21 -53.78 -44.38
CA ALA A 7 18.08 -54.12 -45.54
C ALA A 7 18.40 -52.93 -46.45
N ASN A 8 17.54 -51.92 -46.47
CA ASN A 8 17.72 -50.66 -47.20
C ASN A 8 18.61 -49.61 -46.47
N GLY A 9 19.31 -50.05 -45.42
CA GLY A 9 20.20 -49.15 -44.62
C GLY A 9 19.53 -48.26 -43.63
N LYS A 10 18.19 -48.08 -43.67
CA LYS A 10 17.41 -47.24 -42.71
C LYS A 10 17.17 -47.97 -41.39
N TRP A 11 16.85 -47.18 -40.35
CA TRP A 11 16.50 -47.69 -39.03
C TRP A 11 15.00 -47.63 -38.83
N GLN A 12 14.39 -48.72 -38.38
CA GLN A 12 12.96 -48.78 -38.06
C GLN A 12 12.77 -48.80 -36.56
N ALA A 13 11.96 -47.85 -36.05
CA ALA A 13 11.39 -47.91 -34.72
C ALA A 13 10.01 -48.58 -34.77
N GLN A 14 9.78 -49.53 -33.87
CA GLN A 14 8.51 -50.22 -33.69
C GLN A 14 8.11 -50.10 -32.23
N VAL A 15 7.04 -49.34 -31.93
CA VAL A 15 6.58 -49.04 -30.58
C VAL A 15 5.14 -49.50 -30.39
N PHE A 16 4.85 -50.06 -29.23
CA PHE A 16 3.51 -50.40 -28.76
C PHE A 16 3.14 -49.51 -27.58
N PRO A 17 2.51 -48.34 -27.82
CA PRO A 17 2.22 -47.36 -26.77
C PRO A 17 1.36 -47.91 -25.62
N ASN A 18 0.41 -48.78 -25.96
CA ASN A 18 -0.58 -49.33 -25.01
C ASN A 18 -0.35 -50.82 -24.69
N GLY A 19 0.90 -51.28 -24.71
CA GLY A 19 1.22 -52.69 -24.49
C GLY A 19 1.19 -53.54 -25.76
N ARG A 20 1.57 -54.87 -25.64
CA ARG A 20 1.73 -55.75 -26.79
C ARG A 20 0.48 -55.99 -27.62
N ASP A 21 -0.70 -55.86 -27.00
CA ASP A 21 -2.01 -56.05 -27.67
C ASP A 21 -2.59 -54.75 -28.25
N GLY A 22 -1.88 -53.63 -28.07
CA GLY A 22 -2.30 -52.33 -28.57
C GLY A 22 -1.85 -52.03 -30.00
N ARG A 23 -2.29 -50.87 -30.53
CA ARG A 23 -1.92 -50.40 -31.88
C ARG A 23 -0.42 -50.26 -32.00
N ARG A 24 0.14 -50.92 -33.02
CA ARG A 24 1.56 -50.84 -33.34
C ARG A 24 1.88 -49.60 -34.17
N ILE A 25 2.86 -48.80 -33.74
CA ILE A 25 3.40 -47.66 -34.51
C ILE A 25 4.76 -48.08 -35.09
N ARG A 26 4.91 -47.97 -36.42
CA ARG A 26 6.17 -48.20 -37.11
C ARG A 26 6.59 -46.94 -37.86
N ARG A 27 7.88 -46.53 -37.73
CA ARG A 27 8.43 -45.41 -38.48
C ARG A 27 9.90 -45.68 -38.82
N GLN A 28 10.31 -45.23 -40.01
CA GLN A 28 11.69 -45.40 -40.50
C GLN A 28 12.44 -44.06 -40.36
N PHE A 29 13.73 -44.15 -40.04
CA PHE A 29 14.62 -43.02 -39.83
C PHE A 29 15.96 -43.25 -40.52
N SER A 30 16.69 -42.17 -40.79
CA SER A 30 18.01 -42.21 -41.41
C SER A 30 19.08 -42.71 -40.45
N THR A 31 18.94 -42.40 -39.14
CA THR A 31 19.92 -42.76 -38.13
C THR A 31 19.29 -43.57 -36.97
N LYS A 32 20.13 -44.33 -36.26
CA LYS A 32 19.75 -45.07 -35.06
C LYS A 32 19.31 -44.14 -33.95
N GLY A 33 19.96 -42.96 -33.84
CA GLY A 33 19.66 -41.94 -32.82
C GLY A 33 18.24 -41.40 -32.97
N GLU A 34 17.81 -41.04 -34.17
CA GLU A 34 16.44 -40.60 -34.48
C GLU A 34 15.40 -41.66 -34.14
N ALA A 35 15.66 -42.93 -34.51
CA ALA A 35 14.75 -44.05 -34.20
C ALA A 35 14.57 -44.25 -32.69
N LEU A 36 15.65 -44.11 -31.90
CA LEU A 36 15.61 -44.20 -30.45
C LEU A 36 14.94 -42.98 -29.82
N ALA A 37 15.17 -41.78 -30.35
CA ALA A 37 14.50 -40.56 -29.88
C ALA A 37 12.99 -40.64 -30.12
N PHE A 38 12.57 -41.12 -31.28
CA PHE A 38 11.16 -41.35 -31.58
C PHE A 38 10.52 -42.40 -30.64
N GLU A 39 11.22 -43.49 -30.35
CA GLU A 39 10.75 -44.48 -29.38
C GLU A 39 10.52 -43.87 -28.00
N ARG A 40 11.48 -43.07 -27.50
CA ARG A 40 11.35 -42.39 -26.22
C ARG A 40 10.18 -41.41 -26.22
N HIS A 41 10.02 -40.62 -27.27
CA HIS A 41 8.92 -39.66 -27.42
C HIS A 41 7.55 -40.34 -27.38
N VAL A 42 7.36 -41.42 -28.15
CA VAL A 42 6.09 -42.17 -28.18
C VAL A 42 5.80 -42.85 -26.85
N LYS A 43 6.83 -43.37 -26.15
CA LYS A 43 6.68 -43.96 -24.83
C LYS A 43 6.34 -42.89 -23.78
N ALA A 44 6.96 -41.70 -23.85
CA ALA A 44 6.65 -40.59 -22.97
C ALA A 44 5.19 -40.12 -23.18
N GLN A 45 4.75 -39.93 -24.42
CA GLN A 45 3.35 -39.59 -24.72
C GLN A 45 2.35 -40.67 -24.24
N ALA A 46 2.72 -41.96 -24.28
CA ALA A 46 1.88 -43.04 -23.79
C ALA A 46 1.85 -43.10 -22.24
N GLN A 47 2.93 -42.66 -21.57
CA GLN A 47 2.99 -42.53 -20.12
C GLN A 47 2.22 -41.30 -19.57
N ASP A 48 2.13 -40.23 -20.37
CA ASP A 48 1.40 -39.00 -20.00
C ASP A 48 -0.12 -39.16 -19.90
N LYS A 49 -0.66 -40.31 -20.28
CA LYS A 49 -2.08 -40.67 -20.14
C LYS A 49 -3.02 -39.44 -20.26
N PRO A 50 -3.08 -38.79 -21.44
CA PRO A 50 -3.91 -37.57 -21.60
C PRO A 50 -5.39 -37.79 -21.29
N TRP A 51 -5.86 -39.06 -21.40
CA TRP A 51 -7.23 -39.45 -21.07
C TRP A 51 -7.57 -39.49 -19.58
N LEU A 52 -6.55 -39.41 -18.69
CA LEU A 52 -6.78 -39.28 -17.24
C LEU A 52 -7.09 -37.86 -16.81
N GLY A 53 -7.00 -36.88 -17.73
CA GLY A 53 -7.09 -35.46 -17.46
C GLY A 53 -5.85 -34.96 -16.67
N GLU A 54 -5.70 -33.69 -16.60
CA GLU A 54 -4.77 -33.05 -15.65
C GLU A 54 -5.15 -33.51 -14.23
N LYS A 55 -4.16 -33.83 -13.40
CA LYS A 55 -4.41 -34.17 -12.00
C LYS A 55 -5.16 -33.02 -11.36
N THR A 56 -6.45 -33.23 -11.12
CA THR A 56 -7.29 -32.22 -10.49
C THR A 56 -6.69 -31.86 -9.14
N ASP A 57 -6.44 -30.59 -8.92
CA ASP A 57 -5.95 -30.11 -7.63
C ASP A 57 -7.02 -30.38 -6.56
N LYS A 58 -6.69 -31.20 -5.58
CA LYS A 58 -7.58 -31.59 -4.49
C LYS A 58 -7.44 -30.72 -3.25
N ARG A 59 -6.54 -29.73 -3.29
CA ARG A 59 -6.33 -28.82 -2.16
C ARG A 59 -7.57 -27.96 -1.95
N ARG A 60 -7.81 -27.63 -0.69
CA ARG A 60 -8.78 -26.61 -0.33
C ARG A 60 -8.17 -25.23 -0.48
N VAL A 61 -9.01 -24.20 -0.57
CA VAL A 61 -8.52 -22.81 -0.65
C VAL A 61 -7.69 -22.47 0.59
N ARG A 62 -7.99 -23.01 1.77
CA ARG A 62 -7.18 -22.82 2.98
C ARG A 62 -5.77 -23.41 2.87
N ASP A 63 -5.60 -24.50 2.13
CA ASP A 63 -4.27 -25.06 1.90
C ASP A 63 -3.45 -24.10 1.04
N LEU A 64 -4.08 -23.45 0.04
CA LEU A 64 -3.47 -22.40 -0.77
C LEU A 64 -3.14 -21.15 0.05
N VAL A 65 -4.01 -20.75 0.99
CA VAL A 65 -3.73 -19.65 1.93
C VAL A 65 -2.49 -19.94 2.76
N THR A 66 -2.38 -21.18 3.25
CA THR A 66 -1.21 -21.63 4.04
C THR A 66 0.05 -21.65 3.17
N ALA A 67 -0.01 -22.20 1.96
CA ALA A 67 1.11 -22.20 1.01
C ALA A 67 1.58 -20.79 0.69
N TRP A 68 0.66 -19.89 0.35
CA TRP A 68 0.96 -18.47 0.13
C TRP A 68 1.61 -17.80 1.34
N TYR A 69 1.07 -18.07 2.54
CA TYR A 69 1.60 -17.46 3.76
C TYR A 69 3.04 -17.89 3.99
N ASN A 70 3.34 -19.20 3.88
CA ASN A 70 4.69 -19.73 4.09
C ASN A 70 5.68 -19.20 3.04
N ALA A 71 5.26 -19.09 1.78
CA ALA A 71 6.12 -18.66 0.67
C ALA A 71 6.34 -17.14 0.65
N HIS A 72 5.33 -16.35 0.96
CA HIS A 72 5.35 -14.89 0.80
C HIS A 72 4.75 -14.13 1.98
N GLY A 73 3.61 -14.55 2.50
CA GLY A 73 2.85 -13.84 3.54
C GLY A 73 3.66 -13.54 4.79
N VAL A 74 4.56 -14.44 5.19
CA VAL A 74 5.46 -14.30 6.35
C VAL A 74 6.36 -13.06 6.26
N THR A 75 6.66 -12.57 5.05
CA THR A 75 7.48 -11.36 4.83
C THR A 75 6.69 -10.05 4.96
N LEU A 76 5.38 -10.13 4.99
CA LEU A 76 4.50 -8.96 5.05
C LEU A 76 4.23 -8.56 6.51
N ALA A 77 4.25 -7.26 6.77
CA ALA A 77 3.97 -6.72 8.11
C ALA A 77 2.54 -7.05 8.62
N ASP A 78 1.60 -7.29 7.71
CA ASP A 78 0.21 -7.65 7.99
C ASP A 78 -0.15 -9.06 7.48
N GLY A 79 0.86 -9.91 7.23
CA GLY A 79 0.69 -11.24 6.66
C GLY A 79 -0.24 -12.14 7.47
N GLU A 80 -0.03 -12.23 8.79
CA GLU A 80 -0.91 -12.96 9.71
C GLU A 80 -2.37 -12.46 9.65
N LYS A 81 -2.55 -11.14 9.61
CA LYS A 81 -3.88 -10.55 9.52
C LYS A 81 -4.58 -10.92 8.22
N ARG A 82 -3.84 -10.93 7.09
CA ARG A 82 -4.37 -11.34 5.79
C ARG A 82 -4.71 -12.81 5.77
N LYS A 83 -3.80 -13.67 6.27
CA LYS A 83 -4.02 -15.11 6.43
C LYS A 83 -5.31 -15.37 7.20
N GLY A 84 -5.42 -14.84 8.43
CA GLY A 84 -6.62 -15.03 9.24
C GLY A 84 -7.90 -14.43 8.62
N ALA A 85 -7.80 -13.40 7.74
CA ALA A 85 -8.95 -12.90 7.00
C ALA A 85 -9.40 -13.87 5.92
N MET A 86 -8.47 -14.44 5.17
CA MET A 86 -8.76 -15.42 4.12
C MET A 86 -9.23 -16.76 4.70
N GLU A 87 -8.62 -17.24 5.79
CA GLU A 87 -9.05 -18.47 6.48
C GLU A 87 -10.49 -18.36 6.99
N PHE A 88 -10.83 -17.23 7.62
CA PHE A 88 -12.20 -16.96 8.03
C PHE A 88 -13.18 -16.99 6.85
N ALA A 89 -12.82 -16.33 5.73
CA ALA A 89 -13.65 -16.32 4.54
C ALA A 89 -13.81 -17.72 3.94
N CYS A 90 -12.75 -18.54 3.90
CA CYS A 90 -12.82 -19.94 3.44
C CYS A 90 -13.80 -20.75 4.29
N LEU A 91 -13.71 -20.66 5.61
CA LEU A 91 -14.62 -21.37 6.52
C LEU A 91 -16.07 -20.91 6.33
N ALA A 92 -16.29 -19.61 6.19
CA ALA A 92 -17.60 -19.04 5.97
C ALA A 92 -18.24 -19.44 4.63
N MET A 93 -17.42 -19.79 3.63
CA MET A 93 -17.86 -20.34 2.34
C MET A 93 -17.96 -21.88 2.31
N GLY A 94 -17.82 -22.55 3.44
CA GLY A 94 -17.88 -24.02 3.53
C GLY A 94 -16.56 -24.73 3.19
N ASP A 95 -15.44 -24.01 3.24
CA ASP A 95 -14.09 -24.53 2.99
C ASP A 95 -13.94 -25.24 1.63
N PRO A 96 -14.20 -24.55 0.52
CA PRO A 96 -14.29 -25.14 -0.81
C PRO A 96 -12.96 -25.71 -1.30
N LEU A 97 -13.05 -26.68 -2.22
CA LEU A 97 -11.89 -27.08 -3.02
C LEU A 97 -11.41 -25.90 -3.86
N ALA A 98 -10.10 -25.80 -4.07
CA ALA A 98 -9.49 -24.73 -4.86
C ALA A 98 -10.07 -24.65 -6.29
N THR A 99 -10.39 -25.79 -6.87
CA THR A 99 -11.01 -25.93 -8.20
C THR A 99 -12.48 -25.53 -8.25
N GLU A 100 -13.18 -25.54 -7.12
CA GLU A 100 -14.57 -25.13 -6.99
C GLU A 100 -14.73 -23.66 -6.61
N PHE A 101 -13.63 -23.04 -6.14
CA PHE A 101 -13.62 -21.62 -5.76
C PHE A 101 -13.72 -20.75 -7.01
N ASN A 102 -14.77 -19.97 -7.08
CA ASN A 102 -15.08 -19.15 -8.26
C ASN A 102 -15.73 -17.81 -7.87
N ALA A 103 -15.90 -16.95 -8.88
CA ALA A 103 -16.49 -15.62 -8.71
C ALA A 103 -17.92 -15.65 -8.11
N LYS A 104 -18.74 -16.65 -8.44
CA LYS A 104 -20.12 -16.79 -7.93
C LYS A 104 -20.12 -17.08 -6.43
N LEU A 105 -19.32 -18.06 -5.99
CA LEU A 105 -19.20 -18.42 -4.58
C LEU A 105 -18.72 -17.22 -3.75
N PHE A 106 -17.67 -16.53 -4.23
CA PHE A 106 -17.17 -15.35 -3.57
C PHE A 106 -18.17 -14.18 -3.56
N SER A 107 -18.96 -14.00 -4.63
CA SER A 107 -19.99 -12.96 -4.68
C SER A 107 -21.10 -13.22 -3.66
N THR A 108 -21.53 -14.47 -3.48
CA THR A 108 -22.51 -14.86 -2.43
C THR A 108 -21.93 -14.58 -1.03
N TYR A 109 -20.67 -14.91 -0.80
CA TYR A 109 -19.98 -14.57 0.45
C TYR A 109 -19.99 -13.06 0.71
N ARG A 110 -19.66 -12.22 -0.30
CA ARG A 110 -19.67 -10.75 -0.20
C ARG A 110 -21.06 -10.22 0.20
N GLU A 111 -22.12 -10.75 -0.40
CA GLU A 111 -23.50 -10.38 -0.07
C GLU A 111 -23.83 -10.70 1.39
N GLN A 112 -23.46 -11.89 1.87
CA GLN A 112 -23.69 -12.31 3.24
C GLN A 112 -22.86 -11.50 4.26
N ARG A 113 -21.66 -11.05 3.88
CA ARG A 113 -20.85 -10.12 4.68
C ARG A 113 -21.50 -8.76 4.80
N LEU A 114 -21.98 -8.20 3.69
CA LEU A 114 -22.62 -6.87 3.65
C LEU A 114 -23.98 -6.87 4.36
N SER A 115 -24.75 -7.95 4.27
CA SER A 115 -26.04 -8.08 4.98
C SER A 115 -25.90 -8.42 6.46
N GLY A 116 -24.69 -8.67 6.96
CA GLY A 116 -24.44 -9.03 8.34
C GLY A 116 -24.75 -10.50 8.69
N LYS A 117 -25.12 -11.34 7.72
CA LYS A 117 -25.32 -12.79 7.93
C LYS A 117 -24.04 -13.49 8.35
N ILE A 118 -22.88 -13.02 7.86
CA ILE A 118 -21.55 -13.52 8.22
C ILE A 118 -20.74 -12.40 8.84
N THR A 119 -20.42 -12.50 10.13
CA THR A 119 -19.58 -11.57 10.86
C THR A 119 -18.46 -12.30 11.60
N ARG A 120 -17.34 -11.63 11.86
CA ARG A 120 -16.22 -12.20 12.64
C ARG A 120 -16.46 -12.12 14.15
N SER A 121 -17.38 -11.31 14.58
CA SER A 121 -17.66 -11.02 15.98
C SER A 121 -19.09 -10.48 16.09
N ASP A 122 -19.79 -10.84 17.14
CA ASP A 122 -21.14 -10.38 17.45
C ASP A 122 -21.23 -8.85 17.65
N ARG A 123 -20.08 -8.21 17.86
CA ARG A 123 -19.99 -6.74 17.97
C ARG A 123 -20.13 -6.02 16.62
N VAL A 124 -19.94 -6.75 15.51
CA VAL A 124 -19.99 -6.20 14.15
C VAL A 124 -21.27 -6.63 13.49
N LYS A 125 -22.23 -5.74 13.32
CA LYS A 125 -23.52 -6.04 12.69
C LYS A 125 -23.40 -6.37 11.20
N ALA A 126 -22.56 -5.63 10.48
CA ALA A 126 -22.29 -5.83 9.05
C ALA A 126 -20.92 -5.22 8.71
N VAL A 127 -20.32 -5.62 7.59
CA VAL A 127 -19.07 -5.01 7.11
C VAL A 127 -19.35 -4.02 5.98
N THR A 128 -18.40 -3.08 5.79
CA THR A 128 -18.50 -2.11 4.71
C THR A 128 -18.02 -2.67 3.36
N PRO A 129 -18.45 -2.10 2.22
CA PRO A 129 -17.92 -2.44 0.89
C PRO A 129 -16.39 -2.40 0.82
N ARG A 130 -15.75 -1.49 1.56
CA ARG A 130 -14.28 -1.41 1.66
C ARG A 130 -13.66 -2.67 2.24
N THR A 131 -14.29 -3.28 3.24
CA THR A 131 -13.79 -4.51 3.86
C THR A 131 -13.83 -5.68 2.89
N VAL A 132 -14.92 -5.85 2.16
CA VAL A 132 -15.04 -6.96 1.20
C VAL A 132 -14.18 -6.74 -0.06
N ASN A 133 -13.93 -5.50 -0.47
CA ASN A 133 -12.93 -5.19 -1.49
C ASN A 133 -11.51 -5.55 -1.03
N LEU A 134 -11.20 -5.33 0.24
CA LEU A 134 -9.91 -5.72 0.82
C LEU A 134 -9.75 -7.25 0.87
N GLU A 135 -10.79 -7.96 1.26
CA GLU A 135 -10.82 -9.43 1.24
C GLU A 135 -10.64 -9.96 -0.21
N LEU A 136 -11.30 -9.35 -1.20
CA LEU A 136 -11.09 -9.65 -2.63
C LEU A 136 -9.63 -9.45 -3.05
N ALA A 137 -9.04 -8.32 -2.66
CA ALA A 137 -7.64 -8.01 -2.98
C ALA A 137 -6.66 -9.04 -2.38
N TYR A 138 -6.94 -9.56 -1.17
CA TYR A 138 -6.13 -10.58 -0.53
C TYR A 138 -6.14 -11.90 -1.32
N PHE A 139 -7.32 -12.40 -1.69
CA PHE A 139 -7.44 -13.61 -2.50
C PHE A 139 -6.81 -13.45 -3.88
N ARG A 140 -7.03 -12.31 -4.55
CA ARG A 140 -6.38 -12.04 -5.85
C ARG A 140 -4.86 -12.06 -5.74
N ALA A 141 -4.31 -11.40 -4.73
CA ALA A 141 -2.87 -11.37 -4.50
C ALA A 141 -2.32 -12.78 -4.20
N MET A 142 -3.04 -13.57 -3.42
CA MET A 142 -2.69 -14.96 -3.12
C MET A 142 -2.60 -15.81 -4.38
N PHE A 143 -3.66 -15.85 -5.20
CA PHE A 143 -3.67 -16.65 -6.43
C PHE A 143 -2.60 -16.16 -7.43
N ASN A 144 -2.41 -14.86 -7.57
CA ASN A 144 -1.39 -14.32 -8.45
C ASN A 144 0.04 -14.67 -7.99
N GLU A 145 0.28 -14.70 -6.67
CA GLU A 145 1.58 -15.07 -6.13
C GLU A 145 1.84 -16.56 -6.31
N LEU A 146 0.87 -17.42 -6.00
CA LEU A 146 0.98 -18.86 -6.20
C LEU A 146 1.17 -19.21 -7.69
N LYS A 147 0.57 -18.45 -8.60
CA LYS A 147 0.80 -18.57 -10.04
C LYS A 147 2.24 -18.20 -10.43
N ARG A 148 2.85 -17.17 -9.81
CA ARG A 148 4.27 -16.83 -10.04
C ARG A 148 5.23 -17.91 -9.56
N LEU A 149 4.81 -18.68 -8.56
CA LEU A 149 5.58 -19.78 -7.98
C LEU A 149 5.32 -21.12 -8.65
N ASP A 150 4.52 -21.16 -9.73
CA ASP A 150 4.04 -22.38 -10.43
C ASP A 150 3.31 -23.37 -9.50
N ASP A 151 2.86 -22.90 -8.33
CA ASP A 151 2.06 -23.69 -7.37
C ASP A 151 0.55 -23.67 -7.66
N TRP A 152 0.12 -22.75 -8.53
CA TRP A 152 -1.23 -22.65 -9.07
C TRP A 152 -1.17 -22.41 -10.58
N THR A 153 -1.69 -23.35 -11.38
CA THR A 153 -1.58 -23.29 -12.86
C THR A 153 -2.83 -22.71 -13.54
N ALA A 154 -3.99 -22.79 -12.89
CA ALA A 154 -5.24 -22.27 -13.43
C ALA A 154 -5.29 -20.71 -13.40
N PRO A 155 -6.18 -20.08 -14.21
CA PRO A 155 -6.45 -18.66 -14.10
C PRO A 155 -6.89 -18.26 -12.68
N ASN A 156 -6.64 -17.00 -12.32
CA ASN A 156 -7.12 -16.49 -11.02
C ASN A 156 -8.67 -16.46 -11.02
N PRO A 157 -9.33 -17.22 -10.15
CA PRO A 157 -10.80 -17.37 -10.17
C PRO A 157 -11.55 -16.08 -9.86
N LEU A 158 -10.87 -15.07 -9.29
CA LEU A 158 -11.45 -13.78 -8.93
C LEU A 158 -10.96 -12.62 -9.80
N GLU A 159 -10.21 -12.88 -10.87
CA GLU A 159 -9.60 -11.84 -11.71
C GLU A 159 -10.63 -10.82 -12.19
N ASN A 160 -11.79 -11.28 -12.66
CA ASN A 160 -12.85 -10.45 -13.24
C ASN A 160 -13.92 -9.98 -12.24
N VAL A 161 -13.78 -10.29 -10.94
CA VAL A 161 -14.74 -9.82 -9.92
C VAL A 161 -14.56 -8.32 -9.70
N ARG A 162 -15.55 -7.52 -10.04
CA ARG A 162 -15.47 -6.06 -9.86
C ARG A 162 -15.49 -5.67 -8.39
N GLU A 163 -14.69 -4.67 -8.04
CA GLU A 163 -14.76 -4.02 -6.74
C GLU A 163 -16.02 -3.16 -6.64
N PHE A 164 -16.56 -3.03 -5.43
CA PHE A 164 -17.60 -2.06 -5.16
C PHE A 164 -17.02 -0.65 -5.26
N LYS A 165 -17.73 0.23 -5.94
CA LYS A 165 -17.41 1.65 -5.91
C LYS A 165 -17.62 2.17 -4.48
N ILE A 166 -16.60 2.81 -3.93
CA ILE A 166 -16.65 3.43 -2.61
C ILE A 166 -16.68 4.93 -2.85
N ALA A 167 -17.70 5.60 -2.33
CA ALA A 167 -17.71 7.06 -2.36
C ALA A 167 -16.48 7.60 -1.62
N GLU A 168 -15.78 8.55 -2.19
CA GLU A 168 -14.73 9.27 -1.51
C GLU A 168 -15.35 10.09 -0.37
N ILE A 169 -14.95 9.78 0.84
CA ILE A 169 -15.33 10.58 2.01
C ILE A 169 -14.38 11.76 2.07
N GLU A 170 -14.94 12.95 2.13
CA GLU A 170 -14.16 14.16 2.35
C GLU A 170 -13.35 14.07 3.65
N LEU A 171 -12.11 14.53 3.60
CA LEU A 171 -11.21 14.48 4.74
C LEU A 171 -11.62 15.55 5.75
N ALA A 172 -12.08 15.13 6.92
CA ALA A 172 -12.31 16.07 8.02
C ALA A 172 -10.97 16.63 8.53
N TRP A 173 -10.95 17.92 8.73
CA TRP A 173 -9.87 18.67 9.36
C TRP A 173 -10.50 19.71 10.32
N LEU A 174 -9.71 20.14 11.29
CA LEU A 174 -10.17 21.10 12.31
C LEU A 174 -9.81 22.53 11.88
N THR A 175 -10.75 23.45 12.06
CA THR A 175 -10.46 24.88 12.01
C THR A 175 -9.51 25.26 13.14
N VAL A 176 -8.96 26.48 13.10
CA VAL A 176 -8.09 26.99 14.18
C VAL A 176 -8.84 27.00 15.52
N ASP A 177 -10.10 27.45 15.51
CA ASP A 177 -10.93 27.53 16.72
C ASP A 177 -11.28 26.13 17.26
N GLU A 178 -11.56 25.15 16.40
CA GLU A 178 -11.79 23.77 16.81
C GLU A 178 -10.54 23.14 17.40
N ALA A 179 -9.38 23.40 16.80
CA ALA A 179 -8.10 22.91 17.30
C ALA A 179 -7.77 23.54 18.68
N ALA A 180 -8.07 24.82 18.85
CA ALA A 180 -7.91 25.51 20.13
C ALA A 180 -8.83 24.92 21.20
N ARG A 181 -10.13 24.78 20.94
CA ARG A 181 -11.09 24.12 21.84
C ARG A 181 -10.67 22.69 22.19
N LEU A 182 -10.17 21.94 21.21
CA LEU A 182 -9.67 20.58 21.45
C LEU A 182 -8.50 20.59 22.43
N LEU A 183 -7.54 21.49 22.27
CA LEU A 183 -6.39 21.63 23.19
C LEU A 183 -6.82 21.94 24.59
N GLU A 184 -7.78 22.89 24.78
CA GLU A 184 -8.35 23.21 26.09
C GLU A 184 -9.00 21.99 26.77
N GLU A 185 -9.74 21.18 25.98
CA GLU A 185 -10.36 19.94 26.49
C GLU A 185 -9.34 18.83 26.77
N CYS A 186 -8.21 18.83 26.07
CA CYS A 186 -7.08 17.94 26.38
C CYS A 186 -6.41 18.33 27.72
N GLU A 187 -6.23 19.61 27.99
CA GLU A 187 -5.65 20.13 29.24
C GLU A 187 -6.50 19.81 30.48
N LYS A 188 -7.82 19.73 30.32
CA LYS A 188 -8.76 19.32 31.38
C LYS A 188 -8.75 17.79 31.63
N SER A 189 -8.00 17.01 30.81
CA SER A 189 -7.96 15.58 30.94
C SER A 189 -7.04 15.11 32.07
N LYS A 190 -7.43 14.01 32.73
CA LYS A 190 -6.56 13.31 33.69
C LYS A 190 -5.37 12.56 33.03
N ALA A 191 -5.37 12.43 31.71
CA ALA A 191 -4.28 11.82 30.96
C ALA A 191 -3.22 12.89 30.66
N GLU A 192 -2.18 12.95 31.47
CA GLU A 192 -1.13 14.00 31.46
C GLU A 192 -0.45 14.13 30.07
N ASP A 193 -0.26 13.03 29.37
CA ASP A 193 0.43 13.01 28.08
C ASP A 193 -0.45 13.44 26.90
N LEU A 194 -1.78 13.53 27.09
CA LEU A 194 -2.73 13.76 26.01
C LEU A 194 -2.44 15.03 25.21
N THR A 195 -2.30 16.15 25.93
CA THR A 195 -2.09 17.46 25.31
C THR A 195 -0.80 17.49 24.49
N MET A 196 0.27 16.87 25.00
CA MET A 196 1.55 16.83 24.30
C MET A 196 1.47 16.00 23.01
N ILE A 197 0.82 14.82 23.05
CA ILE A 197 0.63 13.98 21.85
C ILE A 197 -0.17 14.73 20.78
N VAL A 198 -1.23 15.45 21.19
CA VAL A 198 -2.05 16.26 20.27
C VAL A 198 -1.22 17.39 19.66
N LYS A 199 -0.44 18.14 20.49
CA LYS A 199 0.47 19.20 20.00
C LYS A 199 1.49 18.65 18.99
N ILE A 200 2.11 17.50 19.25
CA ILE A 200 3.04 16.86 18.31
C ILE A 200 2.33 16.51 17.00
N CYS A 201 1.13 15.92 17.04
CA CYS A 201 0.38 15.58 15.84
C CYS A 201 0.02 16.82 15.01
N LEU A 202 -0.46 17.89 15.66
CA LEU A 202 -0.81 19.16 15.00
C LEU A 202 0.42 19.88 14.42
N ALA A 203 1.57 19.81 15.08
CA ALA A 203 2.79 20.49 14.62
C ALA A 203 3.56 19.74 13.53
N THR A 204 3.41 18.40 13.45
CA THR A 204 4.27 17.57 12.58
C THR A 204 3.51 16.74 11.56
N GLY A 205 2.18 16.70 11.65
CA GLY A 205 1.35 15.79 10.88
C GLY A 205 1.63 14.29 11.16
N ALA A 206 2.22 13.97 12.33
CA ALA A 206 2.46 12.59 12.74
C ALA A 206 1.15 11.81 12.85
N ARG A 207 1.22 10.49 12.60
CA ARG A 207 0.11 9.61 12.97
C ARG A 207 0.02 9.49 14.48
N TRP A 208 -1.17 9.30 15.02
CA TRP A 208 -1.36 9.15 16.46
C TRP A 208 -0.35 8.19 17.09
N GLY A 209 -0.26 6.96 16.58
CA GLY A 209 0.67 5.97 17.14
C GLY A 209 2.14 6.31 16.97
N GLU A 210 2.53 7.14 16.00
CA GLU A 210 3.91 7.62 15.86
C GLU A 210 4.24 8.65 16.94
N ALA A 211 3.29 9.53 17.27
CA ALA A 211 3.45 10.51 18.35
C ALA A 211 3.41 9.84 19.73
N GLU A 212 2.45 8.94 19.96
CA GLU A 212 2.26 8.20 21.21
C GLU A 212 3.47 7.30 21.55
N SER A 213 4.10 6.68 20.53
CA SER A 213 5.28 5.81 20.70
C SER A 213 6.62 6.54 20.59
N LEU A 214 6.62 7.87 20.59
CA LEU A 214 7.82 8.68 20.45
C LEU A 214 8.81 8.40 21.59
N THR A 215 10.09 8.27 21.26
CA THR A 215 11.17 8.06 22.22
C THR A 215 12.09 9.27 22.31
N GLY A 216 12.75 9.48 23.44
CA GLY A 216 13.64 10.62 23.61
C GLY A 216 14.82 10.67 22.66
N LYS A 217 15.24 9.50 22.11
CA LYS A 217 16.28 9.45 21.08
C LYS A 217 15.85 10.02 19.73
N GLN A 218 14.56 10.14 19.49
CA GLN A 218 14.00 10.65 18.25
C GLN A 218 13.87 12.18 18.24
N ILE A 219 14.05 12.82 19.38
CA ILE A 219 13.95 14.26 19.56
C ILE A 219 15.34 14.88 19.54
N SER A 220 15.49 15.91 18.76
CA SER A 220 16.71 16.74 18.68
C SER A 220 16.30 18.21 18.56
N PRO A 221 17.18 19.17 18.90
CA PRO A 221 16.90 20.59 18.67
C PRO A 221 16.38 20.84 17.26
N GLY A 222 15.25 21.52 17.15
CA GLY A 222 14.61 21.90 15.89
C GLY A 222 13.99 20.78 15.08
N LYS A 223 13.99 19.49 15.52
CA LYS A 223 13.37 18.40 14.73
C LYS A 223 12.99 17.16 15.55
N ILE A 224 11.97 16.46 15.06
CA ILE A 224 11.62 15.10 15.48
C ILE A 224 11.87 14.13 14.32
N THR A 225 12.54 13.00 14.58
CA THR A 225 12.81 11.95 13.61
C THR A 225 11.89 10.75 13.88
N PHE A 226 10.88 10.55 13.04
CA PHE A 226 10.01 9.39 13.10
C PHE A 226 10.69 8.21 12.42
N ILE A 227 10.88 7.11 13.16
CA ILE A 227 11.53 5.89 12.70
C ILE A 227 10.50 4.78 12.50
N LYS A 228 10.82 3.78 11.66
CA LYS A 228 9.97 2.61 11.40
C LYS A 228 8.53 2.97 10.99
N THR A 229 8.39 4.04 10.23
CA THR A 229 7.06 4.43 9.73
C THR A 229 6.47 3.31 8.84
N LYS A 230 5.17 3.34 8.60
CA LYS A 230 4.46 2.35 7.76
C LYS A 230 5.13 2.15 6.37
N GLY A 231 5.86 3.14 5.86
CA GLY A 231 6.65 3.08 4.62
C GLY A 231 8.07 2.56 4.77
N LYS A 232 8.47 2.03 5.95
CA LYS A 232 9.84 1.55 6.27
C LYS A 232 10.94 2.61 6.10
N LYS A 233 10.61 3.88 5.89
CA LYS A 233 11.56 5.00 5.77
C LYS A 233 11.48 5.90 6.99
N ASN A 234 12.63 6.35 7.47
CA ASN A 234 12.70 7.37 8.50
C ASN A 234 12.39 8.73 7.88
N ARG A 235 11.75 9.62 8.64
CA ARG A 235 11.54 11.02 8.25
C ARG A 235 11.83 11.95 9.41
N ALA A 236 12.55 13.00 9.14
CA ALA A 236 12.76 14.11 10.07
C ALA A 236 11.77 15.24 9.72
N VAL A 237 11.09 15.75 10.73
CA VAL A 237 10.15 16.85 10.60
C VAL A 237 10.65 17.98 11.50
N PRO A 238 10.83 19.19 10.95
CA PRO A 238 11.17 20.38 11.75
C PRO A 238 10.08 20.67 12.77
N ILE A 239 10.49 21.17 13.93
CA ILE A 239 9.60 21.68 14.98
C ILE A 239 10.13 23.04 15.47
N SER A 240 9.23 23.85 16.04
CA SER A 240 9.62 25.11 16.65
C SER A 240 10.38 24.91 17.96
N ASP A 241 11.13 25.93 18.37
CA ASP A 241 11.83 25.90 19.64
C ASP A 241 10.86 25.84 20.83
N GLU A 242 9.71 26.49 20.75
CA GLU A 242 8.67 26.42 21.77
C GLU A 242 8.17 24.97 21.97
N LEU A 243 7.89 24.26 20.88
CA LEU A 243 7.48 22.84 21.00
C LEU A 243 8.63 21.99 21.53
N TYR A 244 9.86 22.26 21.07
CA TYR A 244 11.02 21.54 21.56
C TYR A 244 11.21 21.72 23.06
N GLU A 245 11.03 22.94 23.61
CA GLU A 245 11.17 23.21 25.06
C GLU A 245 10.11 22.48 25.89
N LEU A 246 8.92 22.28 25.38
CA LEU A 246 7.84 21.54 26.06
C LEU A 246 8.09 20.01 26.08
N LEU A 247 8.94 19.48 25.21
CA LEU A 247 9.17 18.04 25.11
C LEU A 247 10.11 17.53 26.21
N PRO A 248 9.89 16.30 26.75
CA PRO A 248 10.81 15.69 27.72
C PRO A 248 12.23 15.57 27.18
N LYS A 249 13.22 16.10 27.92
CA LYS A 249 14.64 16.10 27.53
C LYS A 249 15.40 14.80 27.90
N VAL A 250 14.69 13.67 27.99
CA VAL A 250 15.27 12.40 28.44
C VAL A 250 15.67 11.55 27.24
N ARG A 251 16.95 11.21 27.12
CA ARG A 251 17.48 10.30 26.10
C ARG A 251 17.16 8.84 26.42
N THR A 252 15.93 8.41 26.19
CA THR A 252 15.48 7.04 26.38
C THR A 252 15.11 6.36 25.07
N SER A 253 15.22 5.02 25.01
CA SER A 253 14.70 4.18 23.94
C SER A 253 13.28 3.68 24.23
N LYS A 254 12.77 3.92 25.46
CA LYS A 254 11.38 3.62 25.82
C LYS A 254 10.47 4.76 25.32
N PRO A 255 9.18 4.50 25.06
CA PRO A 255 8.21 5.53 24.78
C PRO A 255 8.22 6.59 25.88
N LEU A 256 8.09 7.86 25.49
CA LEU A 256 8.00 9.00 26.43
C LEU A 256 6.60 9.15 27.01
N PHE A 257 5.59 8.66 26.28
CA PHE A 257 4.19 8.88 26.60
C PHE A 257 3.46 7.58 26.86
N THR A 258 2.42 7.66 27.66
CA THR A 258 1.48 6.58 27.93
C THR A 258 0.35 6.58 26.92
N GLY A 259 -0.29 5.41 26.68
CA GLY A 259 -1.40 5.29 25.76
C GLY A 259 -2.64 6.07 26.24
N CYS A 260 -3.05 7.09 25.49
CA CYS A 260 -4.17 7.96 25.88
C CYS A 260 -5.23 8.15 24.78
N TYR A 261 -5.31 7.25 23.80
CA TYR A 261 -6.26 7.35 22.68
C TYR A 261 -7.73 7.42 23.11
N SER A 262 -8.12 6.72 24.19
CA SER A 262 -9.48 6.81 24.75
C SER A 262 -9.77 8.19 25.34
N ALA A 263 -8.79 8.80 26.00
CA ALA A 263 -8.88 10.17 26.51
C ALA A 263 -9.02 11.18 25.36
N PHE A 264 -8.28 10.98 24.27
CA PHE A 264 -8.40 11.79 23.05
C PHE A 264 -9.84 11.75 22.49
N ARG A 265 -10.42 10.54 22.35
CA ARG A 265 -11.83 10.39 21.90
C ARG A 265 -12.79 11.18 22.78
N SER A 266 -12.60 11.14 24.11
CA SER A 266 -13.42 11.86 25.05
C SER A 266 -13.23 13.38 24.94
N ALA A 267 -11.99 13.85 24.73
CA ALA A 267 -11.70 15.26 24.54
C ALA A 267 -12.35 15.82 23.26
N VAL A 268 -12.26 15.12 22.14
CA VAL A 268 -12.93 15.48 20.86
C VAL A 268 -14.44 15.62 21.08
N LYS A 269 -15.06 14.67 21.81
CA LYS A 269 -16.50 14.74 22.13
C LYS A 269 -16.84 15.95 22.99
N ARG A 270 -16.04 16.24 24.02
CA ARG A 270 -16.27 17.42 24.91
C ARG A 270 -16.05 18.74 24.17
N ALA A 271 -15.11 18.79 23.23
CA ALA A 271 -14.88 19.94 22.37
C ALA A 271 -16.03 20.20 21.36
N GLY A 272 -17.06 19.33 21.32
CA GLY A 272 -18.19 19.47 20.39
C GLY A 272 -17.77 19.27 18.92
N ILE A 273 -16.72 18.50 18.66
CA ILE A 273 -16.21 18.26 17.31
C ILE A 273 -16.85 17.01 16.74
N GLU A 274 -17.61 17.18 15.67
CA GLU A 274 -18.23 16.07 14.93
C GLU A 274 -17.33 15.62 13.78
N LEU A 275 -17.02 14.35 13.73
CA LEU A 275 -16.15 13.75 12.72
C LEU A 275 -16.86 12.60 12.00
N PRO A 276 -16.66 12.46 10.69
CA PRO A 276 -17.11 11.28 9.97
C PRO A 276 -16.51 9.99 10.57
N ASP A 277 -17.26 8.90 10.46
CA ASP A 277 -16.84 7.60 10.98
C ASP A 277 -15.45 7.19 10.48
N GLY A 278 -14.62 6.74 11.42
CA GLY A 278 -13.27 6.24 11.13
C GLY A 278 -12.20 7.32 10.93
N GLN A 279 -12.52 8.63 11.02
CA GLN A 279 -11.53 9.70 10.80
C GLN A 279 -10.82 10.18 12.09
N LEU A 280 -11.31 9.81 13.26
CA LEU A 280 -10.77 10.28 14.54
C LEU A 280 -9.24 10.11 14.66
N SER A 281 -8.69 8.96 14.29
CA SER A 281 -7.25 8.68 14.41
C SER A 281 -6.38 9.48 13.43
N HIS A 282 -6.99 10.12 12.45
CA HIS A 282 -6.29 10.83 11.37
C HIS A 282 -6.61 12.33 11.32
N VAL A 283 -7.62 12.80 12.07
CA VAL A 283 -8.07 14.20 11.99
C VAL A 283 -6.94 15.20 12.24
N LEU A 284 -6.10 14.99 13.26
CA LEU A 284 -4.99 15.89 13.56
C LEU A 284 -3.97 15.98 12.41
N ARG A 285 -3.69 14.84 11.78
CA ARG A 285 -2.82 14.77 10.60
C ARG A 285 -3.45 15.44 9.39
N HIS A 286 -4.75 15.27 9.19
CA HIS A 286 -5.49 15.96 8.13
C HIS A 286 -5.50 17.46 8.38
N THR A 287 -5.72 17.89 9.63
CA THR A 287 -5.64 19.29 10.05
C THR A 287 -4.28 19.90 9.69
N PHE A 288 -3.18 19.29 10.13
CA PHE A 288 -1.84 19.75 9.75
C PHE A 288 -1.68 19.89 8.23
N ALA A 289 -2.08 18.86 7.48
CA ALA A 289 -1.88 18.83 6.02
C ALA A 289 -2.73 19.89 5.30
N SER A 290 -3.99 20.07 5.72
CA SER A 290 -4.90 21.08 5.15
C SER A 290 -4.39 22.49 5.44
N HIS A 291 -4.04 22.79 6.69
CA HIS A 291 -3.49 24.11 7.05
C HIS A 291 -2.14 24.39 6.40
N PHE A 292 -1.28 23.37 6.25
CA PHE A 292 -0.02 23.51 5.52
C PHE A 292 -0.24 23.93 4.06
N MET A 293 -1.23 23.33 3.39
CA MET A 293 -1.58 23.69 2.01
C MET A 293 -2.28 25.05 1.93
N MET A 294 -3.21 25.36 2.82
CA MET A 294 -3.87 26.69 2.91
C MET A 294 -2.86 27.80 3.11
N GLY A 295 -1.79 27.54 3.87
CA GLY A 295 -0.68 28.47 4.05
C GLY A 295 0.29 28.59 2.86
N GLY A 296 -0.03 28.01 1.70
CA GLY A 296 0.82 28.07 0.51
C GLY A 296 1.97 27.06 0.51
N GLY A 297 1.92 26.03 1.34
CA GLY A 297 2.97 25.02 1.43
C GLY A 297 3.11 24.18 0.17
N ASN A 298 4.33 23.79 -0.16
CA ASN A 298 4.62 22.94 -1.33
C ASN A 298 4.16 21.50 -1.11
N ILE A 299 3.40 20.94 -2.06
CA ILE A 299 2.84 19.58 -1.98
C ILE A 299 3.91 18.47 -1.87
N LEU A 300 5.07 18.63 -2.49
CA LEU A 300 6.18 17.68 -2.41
C LEU A 300 6.87 17.73 -1.04
N VAL A 301 6.93 18.91 -0.44
CA VAL A 301 7.40 19.09 0.94
C VAL A 301 6.43 18.42 1.90
N LEU A 302 5.12 18.64 1.71
CA LEU A 302 4.08 17.97 2.49
C LEU A 302 4.17 16.44 2.38
N GLN A 303 4.39 15.90 1.17
CA GLN A 303 4.59 14.47 0.96
C GLN A 303 5.73 13.92 1.82
N ARG A 304 6.87 14.64 1.87
CA ARG A 304 8.04 14.24 2.68
C ARG A 304 7.75 14.31 4.17
N ILE A 305 7.12 15.40 4.64
CA ILE A 305 6.73 15.58 6.05
C ILE A 305 5.78 14.45 6.48
N LEU A 306 4.77 14.15 5.68
CA LEU A 306 3.82 13.10 5.98
C LEU A 306 4.40 11.67 5.78
N GLY A 307 5.48 11.52 5.01
CA GLY A 307 6.08 10.24 4.69
C GLY A 307 5.20 9.36 3.81
N HIS A 308 4.49 9.97 2.85
CA HIS A 308 3.72 9.24 1.85
C HIS A 308 4.64 8.70 0.76
N THR A 309 4.58 7.41 0.48
CA THR A 309 5.36 6.76 -0.59
C THR A 309 4.80 7.08 -1.98
N ASP A 310 3.48 7.25 -2.08
CA ASP A 310 2.78 7.64 -3.31
C ASP A 310 2.27 9.08 -3.17
N ILE A 311 2.60 9.93 -4.13
CA ILE A 311 2.16 11.32 -4.19
C ILE A 311 0.62 11.44 -4.28
N LYS A 312 -0.06 10.48 -4.90
CA LYS A 312 -1.53 10.46 -5.02
C LYS A 312 -2.22 10.59 -3.67
N VAL A 313 -1.62 10.02 -2.60
CA VAL A 313 -2.15 10.14 -1.24
C VAL A 313 -2.09 11.59 -0.73
N THR A 314 -1.07 12.34 -1.13
CA THR A 314 -0.89 13.75 -0.74
C THR A 314 -1.71 14.69 -1.63
N MET A 315 -1.93 14.33 -2.90
CA MET A 315 -2.75 15.12 -3.83
C MET A 315 -4.18 15.36 -3.33
N ARG A 316 -4.66 14.59 -2.38
CA ARG A 316 -5.95 14.79 -1.71
C ARG A 316 -6.05 16.13 -0.96
N TYR A 317 -4.92 16.77 -0.67
CA TYR A 317 -4.87 18.09 -0.02
C TYR A 317 -4.60 19.23 -1.02
N ALA A 318 -4.38 18.92 -2.30
CA ALA A 318 -3.97 19.93 -3.28
C ALA A 318 -5.04 21.03 -3.50
N HIS A 319 -6.33 20.70 -3.35
CA HIS A 319 -7.44 21.63 -3.50
C HIS A 319 -7.49 22.71 -2.39
N PHE A 320 -6.77 22.55 -1.27
CA PHE A 320 -6.64 23.55 -0.26
C PHE A 320 -5.56 24.60 -0.58
N ALA A 321 -4.69 24.34 -1.57
CA ALA A 321 -3.68 25.32 -1.95
C ALA A 321 -4.33 26.59 -2.50
N PRO A 322 -3.81 27.79 -2.15
CA PRO A 322 -4.19 29.02 -2.82
C PRO A 322 -3.96 28.92 -4.34
N ASP A 323 -4.72 29.67 -5.12
CA ASP A 323 -4.48 29.75 -6.55
C ASP A 323 -3.23 30.60 -6.84
N HIS A 324 -2.15 29.92 -7.23
CA HIS A 324 -0.86 30.53 -7.55
C HIS A 324 -0.66 30.78 -9.05
N LEU A 325 -1.72 30.74 -9.87
CA LEU A 325 -1.58 30.98 -11.32
C LEU A 325 -0.96 32.36 -11.63
N SER A 326 -1.18 33.35 -10.79
CA SER A 326 -0.55 34.67 -10.89
C SER A 326 0.99 34.64 -10.73
N GLU A 327 1.55 33.65 -10.02
CA GLU A 327 2.98 33.46 -9.89
C GLU A 327 3.63 33.13 -11.24
N ALA A 328 2.89 32.56 -12.19
CA ALA A 328 3.39 32.29 -13.53
C ALA A 328 3.88 33.58 -14.23
N VAL A 329 3.26 34.72 -13.93
CA VAL A 329 3.72 36.02 -14.44
C VAL A 329 5.06 36.43 -13.84
N GLN A 330 5.28 36.13 -12.56
CA GLN A 330 6.50 36.51 -11.84
C GLN A 330 7.67 35.54 -12.08
N LEU A 331 7.35 34.26 -12.16
CA LEU A 331 8.34 33.17 -12.23
C LEU A 331 8.72 32.76 -13.67
N ASN A 332 8.14 33.41 -14.70
CA ASN A 332 8.49 33.09 -16.07
C ASN A 332 9.88 33.59 -16.45
N PRO A 333 10.59 32.92 -17.39
CA PRO A 333 11.94 33.28 -17.78
C PRO A 333 12.08 34.71 -18.35
N LEU A 334 11.02 35.25 -18.99
CA LEU A 334 11.08 36.60 -19.55
C LEU A 334 11.24 37.66 -18.46
N ASN A 335 10.61 37.48 -17.30
CA ASN A 335 10.79 38.39 -16.18
C ASN A 335 12.20 38.33 -15.60
N LEU A 336 12.81 37.13 -15.53
CA LEU A 336 14.19 36.98 -15.11
C LEU A 336 15.17 37.68 -16.08
N ILE A 337 14.95 37.56 -17.38
CA ILE A 337 15.73 38.23 -18.42
C ILE A 337 15.55 39.77 -18.33
N SER A 338 14.30 40.23 -18.16
CA SER A 338 14.00 41.66 -18.06
C SER A 338 14.53 42.26 -16.75
N GLY A 339 14.41 41.54 -15.64
CA GLY A 339 14.97 41.98 -14.35
C GLY A 339 16.49 42.08 -14.36
N SER A 340 17.19 41.14 -14.99
CA SER A 340 18.63 41.20 -15.13
C SER A 340 19.09 42.37 -16.04
N LYS A 341 18.35 42.66 -17.11
CA LYS A 341 18.64 43.85 -17.97
C LYS A 341 18.40 45.16 -17.20
N MET A 342 17.34 45.29 -16.41
CA MET A 342 17.11 46.48 -15.59
C MET A 342 18.15 46.63 -14.48
N ALA A 343 18.58 45.54 -13.86
CA ALA A 343 19.66 45.58 -12.87
C ALA A 343 21.00 46.01 -13.48
N ALA A 344 21.34 45.48 -14.67
CA ALA A 344 22.53 45.87 -15.40
C ALA A 344 22.47 47.35 -15.82
N GLN A 345 21.32 47.85 -16.30
CA GLN A 345 21.12 49.26 -16.66
C GLN A 345 21.24 50.19 -15.46
N ARG A 346 20.67 49.82 -14.32
CA ARG A 346 20.79 50.58 -13.05
C ARG A 346 22.24 50.65 -12.59
N SER A 347 22.95 49.55 -12.61
CA SER A 347 24.40 49.48 -12.27
C SER A 347 25.24 50.37 -13.19
N THR A 348 24.97 50.34 -14.50
CA THR A 348 25.63 51.17 -15.49
C THR A 348 25.33 52.66 -15.29
N MET A 349 24.06 53.05 -15.07
CA MET A 349 23.70 54.44 -14.75
C MET A 349 24.32 54.95 -13.47
N GLN A 350 24.36 54.12 -12.42
CA GLN A 350 24.96 54.49 -11.17
C GLN A 350 26.48 54.68 -11.30
N TYR A 351 27.12 53.82 -12.11
CA TYR A 351 28.56 53.96 -12.44
C TYR A 351 28.85 55.26 -13.23
N PHE A 352 28.03 55.62 -14.22
CA PHE A 352 28.16 56.89 -14.94
C PHE A 352 27.87 58.08 -14.04
N SER A 353 26.85 58.07 -13.16
CA SER A 353 26.59 59.13 -12.22
C SER A 353 27.78 59.39 -11.28
N THR A 354 28.42 58.33 -10.77
CA THR A 354 29.59 58.45 -9.91
C THR A 354 30.80 59.01 -10.68
N ILE A 355 30.98 58.68 -11.96
CA ILE A 355 32.03 59.26 -12.79
C ILE A 355 31.77 60.75 -13.08
N TYR A 356 30.54 61.16 -13.37
CA TYR A 356 30.17 62.57 -13.57
C TYR A 356 30.40 63.39 -12.31
N GLU A 357 30.02 62.87 -11.15
CA GLU A 357 30.33 63.53 -9.86
C GLU A 357 31.83 63.65 -9.58
N MET A 358 32.64 62.67 -10.02
CA MET A 358 34.10 62.71 -9.86
C MET A 358 34.79 63.69 -10.83
N LEU A 359 34.16 63.95 -11.97
CA LEU A 359 34.72 64.84 -13.02
C LEU A 359 34.27 66.29 -12.87
N GLY A 360 33.38 66.60 -11.91
CA GLY A 360 32.96 67.96 -11.58
C GLY A 360 32.17 68.68 -12.69
N VAL A 361 31.41 67.87 -13.52
CA VAL A 361 30.60 68.41 -14.60
C VAL A 361 29.14 68.29 -14.22
#